data_6046c7b8d45d56a1a5d550fa48ac0ff3
#
_entry.id   6046c7b8d45d56a1a5d550fa48ac0ff3
#
_cell.length_a   1.000
_cell.length_b   1.000
_cell.length_c   1.000
_cell.angle_alpha   90.00
_cell.angle_beta   90.00
_cell.angle_gamma   90.00
#
_symmetry.space_group_name_H-M   'P 1'
#
loop_
_entity.id
_entity.type
_entity.pdbx_description
1 polymer ?
#
loop_
_entity_poly.entity_id
_entity_poly.type
_entity_poly.pdbx_seq_one_letter_code
_entity_poly.pdbx_strand_id
1 'polypeptide(L)'
;MFETALDETEIITSVSFPLAKRAAYMKFPNPASRYAVVGTFVALLADNSVRVAVTGAGGSVFRQTEMEAALSKSFTADAIEGIAIDADDFNEDIHASAEYRAHLVGVMARRAVAKMAS
;
A
#
# COMPACT_ATOMS: atom_id res chain seq x y z
N MET A 1 7.41 -10.91 -10.47
CA MET A 1 6.26 -11.46 -9.76
C MET A 1 6.64 -12.65 -8.87
N PHE A 2 7.38 -13.62 -9.32
CA PHE A 2 7.72 -14.83 -8.54
C PHE A 2 9.14 -14.76 -7.93
N GLU A 3 9.59 -13.55 -7.61
CA GLU A 3 10.89 -13.33 -6.99
C GLU A 3 10.75 -13.12 -5.48
N THR A 4 11.72 -13.67 -4.73
CA THR A 4 11.86 -13.45 -3.30
C THR A 4 13.32 -13.12 -2.97
N ALA A 5 13.54 -12.62 -1.76
CA ALA A 5 14.90 -12.39 -1.26
C ALA A 5 15.60 -13.66 -0.80
N LEU A 6 14.89 -14.79 -0.83
CA LEU A 6 15.43 -16.08 -0.39
C LEU A 6 16.40 -16.68 -1.43
N ASP A 7 17.46 -17.29 -0.97
CA ASP A 7 18.29 -18.18 -1.78
C ASP A 7 17.60 -19.53 -1.94
N GLU A 8 18.03 -20.31 -2.96
CA GLU A 8 17.42 -21.61 -3.27
C GLU A 8 17.42 -22.59 -2.10
N THR A 9 18.39 -22.46 -1.19
CA THR A 9 18.58 -23.38 -0.05
C THR A 9 17.96 -22.85 1.24
N GLU A 10 17.32 -21.68 1.21
CA GLU A 10 16.75 -21.06 2.37
C GLU A 10 15.24 -21.30 2.48
N ILE A 11 14.75 -21.40 3.74
CA ILE A 11 13.33 -21.43 4.02
C ILE A 11 13.02 -20.39 5.13
N ILE A 12 11.85 -19.80 5.07
CA ILE A 12 11.41 -18.88 6.12
C ILE A 12 11.04 -19.72 7.36
N THR A 13 11.67 -19.42 8.48
CA THR A 13 11.39 -20.11 9.77
C THR A 13 10.46 -19.29 10.68
N SER A 14 10.48 -17.97 10.55
CA SER A 14 9.62 -17.11 11.36
C SER A 14 9.42 -15.76 10.68
N VAL A 15 8.32 -15.10 11.03
CA VAL A 15 8.04 -13.73 10.61
C VAL A 15 7.58 -12.97 11.85
N SER A 16 8.14 -11.77 12.07
CA SER A 16 7.76 -10.92 13.21
C SER A 16 7.07 -9.66 12.72
N PHE A 17 6.00 -9.28 13.40
CA PHE A 17 5.24 -8.07 13.11
C PHE A 17 5.21 -7.16 14.31
N PRO A 18 5.45 -5.84 14.15
CA PRO A 18 5.14 -4.90 15.22
C PRO A 18 3.62 -4.82 15.39
N LEU A 19 3.17 -4.63 16.64
CA LEU A 19 1.75 -4.45 16.90
C LEU A 19 1.33 -3.04 16.49
N ALA A 20 0.29 -2.95 15.69
CA ALA A 20 -0.28 -1.67 15.29
C ALA A 20 -1.35 -1.23 16.30
N LYS A 21 -1.42 0.07 16.58
CA LYS A 21 -2.55 0.66 17.32
C LYS A 21 -3.83 0.54 16.51
N ARG A 22 -3.75 0.87 15.24
CA ARG A 22 -4.83 0.75 14.25
C ARG A 22 -4.24 0.45 12.90
N ALA A 23 -4.99 -0.24 12.07
CA ALA A 23 -4.60 -0.53 10.70
C ALA A 23 -5.84 -0.75 9.84
N ALA A 24 -5.70 -0.50 8.55
CA ALA A 24 -6.74 -0.79 7.57
C ALA A 24 -6.12 -1.15 6.24
N TYR A 25 -6.79 -2.04 5.54
CA TYR A 25 -6.45 -2.42 4.17
C TYR A 25 -7.63 -2.12 3.26
N MET A 26 -7.37 -1.39 2.19
CA MET A 26 -8.38 -1.12 1.17
C MET A 26 -7.82 -1.55 -0.18
N LYS A 27 -8.62 -2.27 -0.94
CA LYS A 27 -8.23 -2.70 -2.28
C LYS A 27 -9.30 -2.34 -3.31
N PHE A 28 -8.84 -2.14 -4.54
CA PHE A 28 -9.69 -2.08 -5.70
C PHE A 28 -9.65 -3.47 -6.34
N PRO A 29 -10.70 -4.30 -6.17
CA PRO A 29 -10.67 -5.68 -6.64
C PRO A 29 -10.90 -5.76 -8.14
N ASN A 30 -10.21 -6.70 -8.80
CA ASN A 30 -10.55 -7.07 -10.16
C ASN A 30 -11.95 -7.71 -10.15
N PRO A 31 -12.87 -7.29 -11.02
CA PRO A 31 -14.25 -7.82 -11.01
C PRO A 31 -14.34 -9.33 -11.20
N ALA A 32 -13.45 -9.93 -11.96
CA ALA A 32 -13.47 -11.36 -12.25
C ALA A 32 -12.77 -12.20 -11.18
N SER A 33 -11.50 -11.88 -10.91
CA SER A 33 -10.65 -12.69 -10.02
C SER A 33 -10.73 -12.28 -8.55
N ARG A 34 -11.17 -11.07 -8.28
CA ARG A 34 -11.17 -10.44 -6.96
C ARG A 34 -9.78 -10.13 -6.41
N TYR A 35 -8.72 -10.41 -7.16
CA TYR A 35 -7.38 -9.97 -6.79
C TYR A 35 -7.30 -8.45 -6.81
N ALA A 36 -6.42 -7.90 -5.98
CA ALA A 36 -6.23 -6.47 -5.93
C ALA A 36 -5.59 -5.97 -7.23
N VAL A 37 -6.29 -5.10 -7.96
CA VAL A 37 -5.66 -4.28 -9.00
C VAL A 37 -4.66 -3.35 -8.33
N VAL A 38 -5.08 -2.69 -7.24
CA VAL A 38 -4.22 -1.98 -6.29
C VAL A 38 -4.81 -2.18 -4.90
N GLY A 39 -3.94 -2.45 -3.94
CA GLY A 39 -4.32 -2.47 -2.53
C GLY A 39 -3.38 -1.59 -1.71
N THR A 40 -3.89 -0.93 -0.69
CA THR A 40 -3.08 -0.11 0.20
C THR A 40 -3.38 -0.49 1.65
N PHE A 41 -2.32 -0.84 2.37
CA PHE A 41 -2.37 -1.15 3.80
C PHE A 41 -1.74 0.01 4.57
N VAL A 42 -2.50 0.59 5.48
CA VAL A 42 -2.02 1.69 6.33
C VAL A 42 -2.05 1.21 7.78
N ALA A 43 -0.95 1.42 8.49
CA ALA A 43 -0.82 1.07 9.90
C ALA A 43 -0.26 2.22 10.70
N LEU A 44 -0.89 2.49 11.85
CA LEU A 44 -0.38 3.40 12.87
C LEU A 44 0.21 2.55 13.99
N LEU A 45 1.52 2.65 14.18
CA LEU A 45 2.24 1.84 15.16
C LEU A 45 2.20 2.46 16.56
N ALA A 46 2.66 1.71 17.55
CA ALA A 46 2.62 2.11 18.95
C ALA A 46 3.43 3.38 19.25
N ASP A 47 4.49 3.63 18.50
CA ASP A 47 5.34 4.83 18.61
C ASP A 47 4.85 6.01 17.76
N ASN A 48 3.64 5.92 17.23
CA ASN A 48 2.99 6.90 16.33
C ASN A 48 3.64 6.99 14.94
N SER A 49 4.57 6.11 14.61
CA SER A 49 5.05 6.00 13.22
C SER A 49 3.96 5.37 12.34
N VAL A 50 3.99 5.71 11.07
CA VAL A 50 3.01 5.23 10.09
C VAL A 50 3.70 4.40 9.02
N ARG A 51 3.04 3.34 8.60
CA ARG A 51 3.47 2.52 7.46
C ARG A 51 2.38 2.52 6.41
N VAL A 52 2.77 2.74 5.17
CA VAL A 52 1.87 2.68 4.00
C VAL A 52 2.49 1.71 3.00
N ALA A 53 1.88 0.55 2.86
CA ALA A 53 2.35 -0.48 1.94
C ALA A 53 1.37 -0.63 0.79
N VAL A 54 1.90 -0.75 -0.43
CA VAL A 54 1.11 -0.85 -1.66
C VAL A 54 1.34 -2.20 -2.31
N THR A 55 0.23 -2.86 -2.68
CA THR A 55 0.24 -4.13 -3.40
C THR A 55 -0.43 -3.96 -4.76
N GLY A 56 -0.07 -4.79 -5.73
CA GLY A 56 -0.71 -4.86 -7.04
C GLY A 56 -0.25 -3.81 -8.03
N ALA A 57 0.21 -2.66 -7.57
CA ALA A 57 0.62 -1.58 -8.46
C ALA A 57 1.95 -1.87 -9.16
N GLY A 58 2.92 -2.40 -8.45
CA GLY A 58 4.24 -2.73 -8.99
C GLY A 58 4.52 -4.23 -8.99
N GLY A 59 5.71 -4.61 -9.38
CA GLY A 59 6.15 -6.02 -9.43
C GLY A 59 6.23 -6.69 -8.05
N SER A 60 6.35 -5.92 -6.99
CA SER A 60 6.36 -6.38 -5.61
C SER A 60 5.72 -5.33 -4.70
N VAL A 61 5.47 -5.71 -3.44
CA VAL A 61 4.99 -4.77 -2.42
C VAL A 61 6.08 -3.72 -2.16
N PHE A 62 5.67 -2.47 -2.02
CA PHE A 62 6.58 -1.38 -1.67
C PHE A 62 5.91 -0.43 -0.68
N ARG A 63 6.74 0.38 -0.01
CA ARG A 63 6.27 1.39 0.93
C ARG A 63 6.17 2.74 0.23
N GLN A 64 5.10 3.48 0.52
CA GLN A 64 4.92 4.84 0.03
C GLN A 64 5.39 5.83 1.10
N THR A 65 6.70 6.12 1.08
CA THR A 65 7.36 6.87 2.16
C THR A 65 6.92 8.32 2.28
N GLU A 66 6.54 8.96 1.18
CA GLU A 66 6.02 10.34 1.23
C GLU A 66 4.69 10.39 1.99
N MET A 67 3.81 9.42 1.76
CA MET A 67 2.56 9.33 2.52
C MET A 67 2.80 9.03 3.99
N GLU A 68 3.77 8.18 4.30
CA GLU A 68 4.17 7.88 5.68
C GLU A 68 4.60 9.15 6.41
N ALA A 69 5.45 9.97 5.77
CA ALA A 69 5.91 11.22 6.34
C ALA A 69 4.77 12.22 6.57
N ALA A 70 3.87 12.34 5.59
CA ALA A 70 2.73 13.25 5.70
C ALA A 70 1.77 12.81 6.81
N LEU A 71 1.45 11.52 6.89
CA LEU A 71 0.55 10.98 7.91
C LEU A 71 1.16 11.01 9.30
N SER A 72 2.48 10.93 9.41
CA SER A 72 3.17 11.08 10.71
C SER A 72 3.02 12.48 11.29
N LYS A 73 2.86 13.49 10.44
CA LYS A 73 2.62 14.88 10.85
C LYS A 73 1.15 15.14 11.17
N SER A 74 0.26 14.60 10.34
CA SER A 74 -1.18 14.77 10.46
C SER A 74 -1.89 13.53 9.91
N PHE A 75 -2.50 12.76 10.79
CA PHE A 75 -3.14 11.49 10.41
C PHE A 75 -4.56 11.74 9.90
N THR A 76 -4.65 12.31 8.70
CA THR A 76 -5.93 12.62 8.03
C THR A 76 -5.83 12.26 6.55
N ALA A 77 -6.97 11.96 5.93
CA ALA A 77 -7.03 11.69 4.49
C ALA A 77 -6.55 12.92 3.68
N ASP A 78 -6.84 14.12 4.15
CA ASP A 78 -6.44 15.36 3.49
C ASP A 78 -4.91 15.53 3.46
N ALA A 79 -4.20 15.01 4.45
CA ALA A 79 -2.73 15.13 4.53
C ALA A 79 -2.01 14.47 3.35
N ILE A 80 -2.62 13.46 2.75
CA ILE A 80 -2.02 12.71 1.62
C ILE A 80 -2.70 13.03 0.29
N GLU A 81 -3.70 13.89 0.28
CA GLU A 81 -4.30 14.38 -0.94
C GLU A 81 -3.26 15.21 -1.70
N GLY A 82 -3.14 14.98 -2.99
CA GLY A 82 -2.21 15.72 -3.84
C GLY A 82 -0.77 15.20 -3.85
N ILE A 83 -0.44 14.17 -3.07
CA ILE A 83 0.87 13.52 -3.18
C ILE A 83 0.95 12.82 -4.53
N ALA A 84 1.93 13.20 -5.35
CA ALA A 84 2.14 12.60 -6.65
C ALA A 84 2.73 11.19 -6.50
N ILE A 85 2.17 10.25 -7.25
CA ILE A 85 2.63 8.87 -7.28
C ILE A 85 3.30 8.62 -8.63
N ASP A 86 4.56 8.22 -8.60
CA ASP A 86 5.31 7.89 -9.82
C ASP A 86 4.85 6.52 -10.33
N ALA A 87 4.38 6.50 -11.57
CA ALA A 87 3.85 5.30 -12.21
C ALA A 87 4.87 4.55 -13.07
N ASP A 88 6.12 5.01 -13.13
CA ASP A 88 7.11 4.51 -14.10
C ASP A 88 7.35 3.00 -14.03
N ASP A 89 7.35 2.43 -12.82
CA ASP A 89 7.58 1.00 -12.59
C ASP A 89 6.29 0.22 -12.32
N PHE A 90 5.12 0.83 -12.57
CA PHE A 90 3.85 0.18 -12.29
C PHE A 90 3.44 -0.77 -13.41
N ASN A 91 2.71 -1.79 -13.02
CA ASN A 91 2.14 -2.77 -13.95
C ASN A 91 1.15 -2.10 -14.90
N GLU A 92 1.13 -2.57 -16.13
CA GLU A 92 0.15 -2.12 -17.12
C GLU A 92 -0.35 -3.34 -17.88
N ASP A 93 -1.66 -3.48 -17.95
CA ASP A 93 -2.31 -4.60 -18.62
C ASP A 93 -3.72 -4.20 -19.07
N ILE A 94 -4.51 -5.20 -19.53
CA ILE A 94 -5.87 -4.97 -20.01
C ILE A 94 -6.83 -4.50 -18.90
N HIS A 95 -6.43 -4.65 -17.63
CA HIS A 95 -7.30 -4.30 -16.49
C HIS A 95 -7.08 -2.87 -16.01
N ALA A 96 -5.84 -2.36 -16.11
CA ALA A 96 -5.52 -1.01 -15.66
C ALA A 96 -4.18 -0.53 -16.23
N SER A 97 -4.14 0.74 -16.63
CA SER A 97 -2.89 1.40 -17.00
C SER A 97 -2.04 1.69 -15.76
N ALA A 98 -0.75 1.98 -15.96
CA ALA A 98 0.15 2.37 -14.87
C ALA A 98 -0.33 3.66 -14.21
N GLU A 99 -0.81 4.63 -14.98
CA GLU A 99 -1.33 5.89 -14.45
C GLU A 99 -2.60 5.69 -13.63
N TYR A 100 -3.48 4.79 -14.05
CA TYR A 100 -4.69 4.48 -13.30
C TYR A 100 -4.34 3.79 -11.98
N ARG A 101 -3.36 2.90 -11.99
CA ARG A 101 -2.87 2.26 -10.75
C ARG A 101 -2.27 3.29 -9.79
N ALA A 102 -1.52 4.25 -10.29
CA ALA A 102 -0.99 5.35 -9.48
C ALA A 102 -2.13 6.17 -8.85
N HIS A 103 -3.17 6.47 -9.61
CA HIS A 103 -4.35 7.15 -9.10
C HIS A 103 -5.01 6.33 -7.98
N LEU A 104 -5.18 5.02 -8.19
CA LEU A 104 -5.80 4.13 -7.22
C LEU A 104 -4.99 4.01 -5.91
N VAL A 105 -3.68 4.08 -5.97
CA VAL A 105 -2.84 4.10 -4.75
C VAL A 105 -3.31 5.22 -3.83
N GLY A 106 -3.44 6.44 -4.36
CA GLY A 106 -3.89 7.59 -3.59
C GLY A 106 -5.31 7.40 -3.05
N VAL A 107 -6.23 6.93 -3.90
CA VAL A 107 -7.63 6.71 -3.50
C VAL A 107 -7.73 5.67 -2.39
N MET A 108 -7.05 4.54 -2.54
CA MET A 108 -7.11 3.46 -1.55
C MET A 108 -6.44 3.88 -0.23
N ALA A 109 -5.34 4.63 -0.29
CA ALA A 109 -4.69 5.15 0.90
C ALA A 109 -5.61 6.09 1.68
N ARG A 110 -6.27 7.04 1.01
CA ARG A 110 -7.22 7.94 1.66
C ARG A 110 -8.40 7.19 2.28
N ARG A 111 -8.91 6.19 1.58
CA ARG A 111 -10.01 5.35 2.11
C ARG A 111 -9.57 4.55 3.34
N ALA A 112 -8.35 4.02 3.33
CA ALA A 112 -7.81 3.29 4.48
C ALA A 112 -7.68 4.21 5.70
N VAL A 113 -7.13 5.41 5.53
CA VAL A 113 -7.01 6.40 6.61
C VAL A 113 -8.39 6.79 7.14
N ALA A 114 -9.35 7.05 6.25
CA ALA A 114 -10.71 7.40 6.65
C ALA A 114 -11.37 6.27 7.45
N LYS A 115 -11.16 5.01 7.05
CA LYS A 115 -11.68 3.85 7.76
C LYS A 115 -11.08 3.73 9.16
N MET A 116 -9.80 4.06 9.33
CA MET A 116 -9.13 4.02 10.63
C MET A 116 -9.61 5.13 11.57
N ALA A 117 -10.10 6.23 11.03
CA ALA A 117 -10.58 7.37 11.81
C ALA A 117 -12.01 7.16 12.34
N SER A 118 -12.74 6.22 11.80
CA SER A 118 -14.14 5.96 12.20
C SER A 118 -14.26 4.95 13.33
#